data_3b332a7b655b97bdd26fe8218a1fb976
#
_entry.id   3b332a7b655b97bdd26fe8218a1fb976
#
_cell.length_a   1.000
_cell.length_b   1.000
_cell.length_c   1.000
_cell.angle_alpha   90.00
_cell.angle_beta   90.00
_cell.angle_gamma   90.00
#
_symmetry.space_group_name_H-M   'P 1'
#
loop_
_entity.id
_entity.type
_entity.pdbx_description
1 polymer ?
#
loop_
_entity_poly.entity_id
_entity_poly.type
_entity_poly.pdbx_seq_one_letter_code
_entity_poly.pdbx_strand_id
1 'polypeptide(L)'
;QSTNIITYSEVYGSGTYFNINQSTIDNATNLSPSGENNATQLTSTGAGKLQSSTITLSENTDYTLSFYAKNVDATAVTSRVLGLNGSGGTNLIPVSYFSELSTTEWTRITHSFNTGDRTSFILYLSNDLNNGGTIQLWGAQLEQLSFATSYIPTNGSTVTRLQDAA
;
A
#
# COMPACT_ATOMS: atom_id res chain seq x y z
N GLN A 1 3.25 -0.44 21.51
CA GLN A 1 3.64 -1.56 20.64
C GLN A 1 2.92 -1.42 19.30
N SER A 2 3.65 -1.53 18.22
CA SER A 2 3.09 -1.45 16.86
C SER A 2 3.67 -2.55 15.99
N THR A 3 2.83 -3.16 15.16
CA THR A 3 3.21 -4.26 14.26
C THR A 3 2.86 -3.88 12.84
N ASN A 4 3.84 -3.97 11.93
CA ASN A 4 3.54 -3.96 10.51
C ASN A 4 3.09 -5.36 10.08
N ILE A 5 1.83 -5.47 9.68
CA ILE A 5 1.19 -6.73 9.25
C ILE A 5 1.60 -7.11 7.82
N ILE A 6 1.97 -6.14 6.99
CA ILE A 6 2.49 -6.37 5.64
C ILE A 6 3.87 -7.02 5.75
N THR A 7 4.04 -8.20 5.18
CA THR A 7 5.28 -8.98 5.33
C THR A 7 6.41 -8.57 4.38
N TYR A 8 6.10 -7.84 3.32
CA TYR A 8 7.07 -7.27 2.38
C TYR A 8 6.72 -5.81 2.11
N SER A 9 7.35 -4.92 2.85
CA SER A 9 7.03 -3.50 2.85
C SER A 9 7.75 -2.68 1.78
N GLU A 10 8.80 -3.21 1.19
CA GLU A 10 9.67 -2.48 0.24
C GLU A 10 9.82 -3.15 -1.13
N VAL A 11 9.45 -4.43 -1.25
CA VAL A 11 9.54 -5.20 -2.49
C VAL A 11 8.17 -5.70 -2.88
N TYR A 12 7.74 -5.38 -4.08
CA TYR A 12 6.43 -5.75 -4.60
C TYR A 12 6.54 -6.58 -5.87
N GLY A 13 5.51 -7.38 -6.15
CA GLY A 13 5.44 -8.23 -7.31
C GLY A 13 5.11 -9.69 -6.95
N SER A 14 5.23 -10.59 -7.92
CA SER A 14 4.90 -12.00 -7.74
C SER A 14 5.74 -12.65 -6.63
N GLY A 15 5.08 -13.37 -5.73
CA GLY A 15 5.73 -14.04 -4.59
C GLY A 15 5.93 -13.19 -3.36
N THR A 16 5.48 -11.92 -3.38
CA THR A 16 5.47 -11.03 -2.22
C THR A 16 4.05 -10.83 -1.68
N TYR A 17 3.89 -9.94 -0.69
CA TYR A 17 2.58 -9.60 -0.13
C TYR A 17 1.67 -8.94 -1.18
N PHE A 18 2.22 -8.08 -2.04
CA PHE A 18 1.51 -7.42 -3.13
C PHE A 18 1.92 -8.00 -4.48
N ASN A 19 0.93 -8.23 -5.33
CA ASN A 19 1.10 -8.73 -6.68
C ASN A 19 0.67 -7.68 -7.72
N ILE A 20 1.34 -7.67 -8.85
CA ILE A 20 1.03 -6.80 -9.98
C ILE A 20 0.02 -7.45 -10.92
N ASN A 21 -0.77 -6.60 -11.57
CA ASN A 21 -1.65 -6.98 -12.66
C ASN A 21 -1.56 -5.91 -13.75
N GLN A 22 -1.41 -6.33 -15.00
CA GLN A 22 -1.27 -5.43 -16.17
C GLN A 22 -0.26 -4.29 -15.94
N SER A 23 0.89 -4.64 -15.38
CA SER A 23 1.94 -3.69 -15.04
C SER A 23 3.31 -4.36 -15.14
N THR A 24 4.34 -3.55 -15.33
CA THR A 24 5.75 -3.93 -15.13
C THR A 24 6.31 -3.27 -13.88
N ILE A 25 7.32 -3.87 -13.29
CA ILE A 25 7.87 -3.44 -12.00
C ILE A 25 9.39 -3.38 -12.03
N ASP A 26 9.94 -2.33 -11.40
CA ASP A 26 11.36 -2.19 -11.10
C ASP A 26 11.50 -1.85 -9.61
N ASN A 27 12.23 -2.69 -8.87
CA ASN A 27 12.41 -2.58 -7.43
C ASN A 27 13.81 -2.10 -7.02
N ALA A 28 14.69 -1.73 -7.97
CA ALA A 28 16.12 -1.64 -7.66
C ALA A 28 16.83 -0.36 -8.13
N THR A 29 16.18 0.48 -8.94
CA THR A 29 16.88 1.60 -9.59
C THR A 29 16.42 2.99 -9.14
N ASN A 30 15.38 3.08 -8.32
CA ASN A 30 14.79 4.35 -7.92
C ASN A 30 15.06 4.66 -6.46
N LEU A 31 15.44 5.91 -6.20
CA LEU A 31 15.75 6.39 -4.86
C LEU A 31 14.49 6.47 -4.00
N SER A 32 14.52 5.80 -2.86
CA SER A 32 13.42 5.78 -1.89
C SER A 32 13.56 6.88 -0.82
N PRO A 33 12.55 7.06 0.04
CA PRO A 33 12.66 7.94 1.20
C PRO A 33 13.79 7.59 2.17
N SER A 34 14.29 6.35 2.16
CA SER A 34 15.43 5.93 2.99
C SER A 34 16.78 6.42 2.47
N GLY A 35 16.83 6.92 1.24
CA GLY A 35 18.07 7.31 0.58
C GLY A 35 18.76 6.19 -0.18
N GLU A 36 18.15 5.03 -0.29
CA GLU A 36 18.67 3.87 -1.02
C GLU A 36 17.91 3.67 -2.35
N ASN A 37 18.52 2.97 -3.29
CA ASN A 37 17.90 2.64 -4.58
C ASN A 37 17.00 1.40 -4.46
N ASN A 38 15.95 1.50 -3.65
CA ASN A 38 15.00 0.41 -3.38
C ASN A 38 13.53 0.83 -3.46
N ALA A 39 13.22 1.97 -4.04
CA ALA A 39 11.85 2.33 -4.36
C ALA A 39 11.36 1.50 -5.55
N THR A 40 10.09 1.10 -5.48
CA THR A 40 9.43 0.39 -6.57
C THR A 40 8.87 1.37 -7.59
N GLN A 41 9.24 1.20 -8.86
CA GLN A 41 8.57 1.87 -9.96
C GLN A 41 7.62 0.89 -10.64
N LEU A 42 6.37 1.28 -10.76
CA LEU A 42 5.32 0.51 -11.41
C LEU A 42 4.86 1.25 -12.66
N THR A 43 4.93 0.58 -13.81
CA THR A 43 4.45 1.11 -15.09
C THR A 43 3.32 0.24 -15.60
N SER A 44 2.17 0.86 -15.86
CA SER A 44 0.98 0.19 -16.35
C SER A 44 1.11 -0.20 -17.83
N THR A 45 0.62 -1.39 -18.16
CA THR A 45 0.44 -1.86 -19.54
C THR A 45 -1.03 -1.99 -19.92
N GLY A 46 -1.92 -1.55 -19.03
CA GLY A 46 -3.38 -1.60 -19.19
C GLY A 46 -4.05 -0.94 -17.98
N ALA A 47 -5.11 -1.51 -17.46
CA ALA A 47 -5.72 -1.09 -16.18
C ALA A 47 -4.90 -1.66 -15.00
N GLY A 48 -3.68 -1.19 -14.85
CA GLY A 48 -2.69 -1.74 -13.93
C GLY A 48 -3.09 -1.60 -12.46
N LYS A 49 -2.70 -2.61 -11.67
CA LYS A 49 -2.98 -2.68 -10.24
C LYS A 49 -1.79 -3.24 -9.49
N LEU A 50 -1.63 -2.78 -8.25
CA LEU A 50 -0.79 -3.42 -7.24
C LEU A 50 -1.68 -3.74 -6.05
N GLN A 51 -1.97 -5.03 -5.85
CA GLN A 51 -2.94 -5.49 -4.86
C GLN A 51 -2.40 -6.65 -4.04
N SER A 52 -2.86 -6.73 -2.78
CA SER A 52 -2.62 -7.91 -1.94
C SER A 52 -3.49 -9.09 -2.38
N SER A 53 -3.11 -10.30 -1.96
CA SER A 53 -4.07 -11.39 -1.85
C SER A 53 -5.15 -11.04 -0.84
N THR A 54 -6.22 -11.84 -0.77
CA THR A 54 -7.21 -11.68 0.30
C THR A 54 -6.55 -11.91 1.65
N ILE A 55 -6.70 -10.94 2.54
CA ILE A 55 -6.19 -10.99 3.91
C ILE A 55 -7.35 -11.05 4.90
N THR A 56 -7.09 -11.59 6.09
CA THR A 56 -8.05 -11.67 7.19
C THR A 56 -7.68 -10.66 8.28
N LEU A 57 -8.64 -9.82 8.64
CA LEU A 57 -8.52 -8.85 9.73
C LEU A 57 -9.63 -9.12 10.77
N SER A 58 -9.47 -8.60 11.98
CA SER A 58 -10.48 -8.70 13.05
C SER A 58 -11.68 -7.79 12.77
N GLU A 59 -12.87 -8.26 13.11
CA GLU A 59 -14.10 -7.43 13.04
C GLU A 59 -14.05 -6.26 14.00
N ASN A 60 -14.81 -5.21 13.70
CA ASN A 60 -15.02 -4.03 14.55
C ASN A 60 -13.72 -3.44 15.10
N THR A 61 -12.68 -3.47 14.30
CA THR A 61 -11.32 -3.10 14.69
C THR A 61 -10.77 -2.01 13.78
N ASP A 62 -10.10 -1.04 14.37
CA ASP A 62 -9.43 0.03 13.64
C ASP A 62 -8.08 -0.44 13.10
N TYR A 63 -7.85 -0.15 11.83
CA TYR A 63 -6.57 -0.36 11.15
C TYR A 63 -6.16 0.91 10.40
N THR A 64 -4.87 1.06 10.17
CA THR A 64 -4.33 2.15 9.36
C THR A 64 -3.36 1.58 8.32
N LEU A 65 -3.65 1.85 7.04
CA LEU A 65 -2.77 1.62 5.92
C LEU A 65 -1.95 2.88 5.67
N SER A 66 -0.63 2.74 5.56
CA SER A 66 0.25 3.83 5.14
C SER A 66 1.31 3.33 4.16
N PHE A 67 1.73 4.19 3.25
CA PHE A 67 2.82 3.95 2.31
C PHE A 67 3.30 5.27 1.73
N TYR A 68 4.51 5.27 1.19
CA TYR A 68 5.06 6.42 0.48
C TYR A 68 4.80 6.28 -1.02
N ALA A 69 4.35 7.36 -1.63
CA ALA A 69 4.09 7.42 -3.07
C ALA A 69 4.63 8.70 -3.68
N LYS A 70 5.04 8.59 -4.94
CA LYS A 70 5.42 9.70 -5.79
C LYS A 70 4.88 9.45 -7.18
N ASN A 71 4.27 10.45 -7.78
CA ASN A 71 3.76 10.32 -9.15
C ASN A 71 4.90 10.50 -10.16
N VAL A 72 4.75 9.87 -11.32
CA VAL A 72 5.52 10.21 -12.52
C VAL A 72 4.57 10.86 -13.53
N ASP A 73 3.57 10.12 -13.99
CA ASP A 73 2.60 10.62 -14.98
C ASP A 73 1.21 9.97 -14.88
N ALA A 74 0.93 9.24 -13.80
CA ALA A 74 -0.34 8.56 -13.61
C ALA A 74 -1.46 9.51 -13.17
N THR A 75 -2.69 9.20 -13.57
CA THR A 75 -3.91 9.91 -13.18
C THR A 75 -4.88 9.05 -12.36
N ALA A 76 -4.52 7.80 -12.11
CA ALA A 76 -5.36 6.80 -11.48
C ALA A 76 -5.55 7.00 -9.97
N VAL A 77 -6.42 6.19 -9.40
CA VAL A 77 -6.67 6.10 -7.95
C VAL A 77 -5.46 5.55 -7.22
N THR A 78 -5.05 6.18 -6.12
CA THR A 78 -3.85 5.82 -5.37
C THR A 78 -4.01 4.50 -4.62
N SER A 79 -5.12 4.32 -3.90
CA SER A 79 -5.26 3.19 -2.98
C SER A 79 -6.72 2.84 -2.77
N ARG A 80 -6.93 1.58 -2.37
CA ARG A 80 -8.22 1.09 -1.90
C ARG A 80 -8.02 0.12 -0.75
N VAL A 81 -8.96 0.12 0.17
CA VAL A 81 -9.14 -0.97 1.14
C VAL A 81 -10.51 -1.58 0.86
N LEU A 82 -10.50 -2.70 0.14
CA LEU A 82 -11.71 -3.36 -0.30
C LEU A 82 -12.15 -4.38 0.73
N GLY A 83 -13.18 -4.07 1.50
CA GLY A 83 -13.83 -5.01 2.39
C GLY A 83 -14.79 -5.89 1.61
N LEU A 84 -14.58 -7.20 1.64
CA LEU A 84 -15.38 -8.18 0.89
C LEU A 84 -16.64 -8.58 1.66
N ASN A 85 -17.73 -8.77 0.93
CA ASN A 85 -19.01 -9.26 1.46
C ASN A 85 -19.68 -10.12 0.37
N GLY A 86 -19.61 -11.43 0.53
CA GLY A 86 -20.10 -12.36 -0.50
C GLY A 86 -19.36 -12.20 -1.82
N SER A 87 -20.08 -11.92 -2.90
CA SER A 87 -19.51 -11.74 -4.25
C SER A 87 -19.11 -10.29 -4.57
N GLY A 88 -19.26 -9.36 -3.63
CA GLY A 88 -18.99 -7.95 -3.81
C GLY A 88 -17.95 -7.42 -2.84
N GLY A 89 -17.64 -6.14 -2.96
CA GLY A 89 -16.75 -5.46 -2.05
C GLY A 89 -17.04 -3.96 -1.97
N THR A 90 -16.72 -3.36 -0.83
CA THR A 90 -16.86 -1.93 -0.58
C THR A 90 -15.51 -1.35 -0.24
N ASN A 91 -15.15 -0.24 -0.88
CA ASN A 91 -13.97 0.53 -0.50
C ASN A 91 -14.24 1.29 0.80
N LEU A 92 -13.39 1.08 1.81
CA LEU A 92 -13.55 1.64 3.15
C LEU A 92 -12.77 2.94 3.38
N ILE A 93 -12.03 3.43 2.38
CA ILE A 93 -11.23 4.65 2.49
C ILE A 93 -11.64 5.67 1.43
N PRO A 94 -11.40 6.97 1.67
CA PRO A 94 -11.65 8.00 0.66
C PRO A 94 -10.87 7.74 -0.63
N VAL A 95 -11.45 8.13 -1.76
CA VAL A 95 -10.78 8.08 -3.07
C VAL A 95 -9.81 9.26 -3.17
N SER A 96 -8.58 8.98 -3.59
CA SER A 96 -7.56 9.96 -3.93
C SER A 96 -6.85 9.55 -5.22
N TYR A 97 -6.17 10.48 -5.87
CA TYR A 97 -5.58 10.25 -7.19
C TYR A 97 -4.08 10.53 -7.21
N PHE A 98 -3.33 9.79 -8.01
CA PHE A 98 -1.90 10.01 -8.19
C PHE A 98 -1.60 11.39 -8.78
N SER A 99 -2.49 11.95 -9.61
CA SER A 99 -2.35 13.31 -10.14
C SER A 99 -2.34 14.41 -9.07
N GLU A 100 -2.77 14.12 -7.86
CA GLU A 100 -2.72 15.04 -6.70
C GLU A 100 -1.38 14.99 -5.96
N LEU A 101 -0.53 14.01 -6.28
CA LEU A 101 0.78 13.81 -5.63
C LEU A 101 1.88 14.56 -6.38
N SER A 102 2.92 14.93 -5.64
CA SER A 102 4.14 15.50 -6.21
C SER A 102 4.85 14.51 -7.14
N THR A 103 5.48 15.03 -8.18
CA THR A 103 6.38 14.28 -9.06
C THR A 103 7.84 14.34 -8.62
N THR A 104 8.17 15.16 -7.64
CA THR A 104 9.53 15.38 -7.15
C THR A 104 9.74 14.95 -5.71
N GLU A 105 8.69 15.08 -4.86
CA GLU A 105 8.77 14.79 -3.44
C GLU A 105 7.92 13.56 -3.08
N TRP A 106 8.42 12.75 -2.16
CA TRP A 106 7.67 11.65 -1.58
C TRP A 106 6.57 12.16 -0.66
N THR A 107 5.37 11.59 -0.79
CA THR A 107 4.23 11.83 0.11
C THR A 107 3.91 10.55 0.85
N ARG A 108 3.79 10.60 2.17
CA ARG A 108 3.25 9.48 2.94
C ARG A 108 1.74 9.54 2.90
N ILE A 109 1.13 8.57 2.25
CA ILE A 109 -0.32 8.37 2.22
C ILE A 109 -0.71 7.58 3.48
N THR A 110 -1.76 8.03 4.16
CA THR A 110 -2.25 7.39 5.39
C THR A 110 -3.76 7.33 5.35
N HIS A 111 -4.31 6.13 5.55
CA HIS A 111 -5.75 5.90 5.61
C HIS A 111 -6.10 5.01 6.78
N SER A 112 -6.88 5.54 7.72
CA SER A 112 -7.47 4.78 8.80
C SER A 112 -8.88 4.33 8.43
N PHE A 113 -9.25 3.12 8.84
CA PHE A 113 -10.56 2.53 8.59
C PHE A 113 -10.95 1.58 9.71
N ASN A 114 -12.25 1.41 9.92
CA ASN A 114 -12.79 0.37 10.79
C ASN A 114 -13.31 -0.78 9.94
N THR A 115 -13.03 -2.01 10.33
CA THR A 115 -13.42 -3.22 9.58
C THR A 115 -14.93 -3.48 9.59
N GLY A 116 -15.66 -2.94 10.59
CA GLY A 116 -17.07 -3.21 10.76
C GLY A 116 -17.30 -4.72 10.95
N ASP A 117 -18.32 -5.25 10.28
CA ASP A 117 -18.70 -6.66 10.31
C ASP A 117 -17.93 -7.53 9.29
N ARG A 118 -16.82 -7.02 8.71
CA ARG A 118 -16.04 -7.71 7.69
C ARG A 118 -14.75 -8.26 8.26
N THR A 119 -14.34 -9.41 7.72
CA THR A 119 -13.07 -10.06 8.07
C THR A 119 -12.15 -10.28 6.88
N SER A 120 -12.65 -10.16 5.65
CA SER A 120 -11.89 -10.42 4.42
C SER A 120 -11.65 -9.12 3.66
N PHE A 121 -10.40 -8.86 3.29
CA PHE A 121 -9.98 -7.62 2.66
C PHE A 121 -8.97 -7.84 1.55
N ILE A 122 -8.99 -6.93 0.57
CA ILE A 122 -7.90 -6.75 -0.40
C ILE A 122 -7.40 -5.31 -0.29
N LEU A 123 -6.09 -5.16 -0.13
CA LEU A 123 -5.42 -3.86 -0.10
C LEU A 123 -4.87 -3.53 -1.48
N TYR A 124 -5.04 -2.30 -1.92
CA TYR A 124 -4.47 -1.77 -3.16
C TYR A 124 -3.56 -0.59 -2.84
N LEU A 125 -2.34 -0.61 -3.36
CA LEU A 125 -1.43 0.55 -3.36
C LEU A 125 -1.55 1.35 -4.66
N SER A 126 -2.08 0.74 -5.72
CA SER A 126 -2.57 1.40 -6.92
C SER A 126 -3.75 0.62 -7.49
N ASN A 127 -4.66 1.32 -8.13
CA ASN A 127 -5.83 0.72 -8.76
C ASN A 127 -6.17 1.45 -10.06
N ASP A 128 -6.38 0.67 -11.12
CA ASP A 128 -6.76 1.17 -12.44
C ASP A 128 -5.83 2.26 -12.99
N LEU A 129 -4.49 2.02 -12.88
CA LEU A 129 -3.51 2.86 -13.57
C LEU A 129 -3.86 2.96 -15.05
N ASN A 130 -3.86 4.17 -15.57
CA ASN A 130 -4.04 4.39 -17.00
C ASN A 130 -2.91 3.72 -17.81
N ASN A 131 -3.22 3.31 -19.01
CA ASN A 131 -2.25 2.62 -19.88
C ASN A 131 -0.98 3.49 -20.08
N GLY A 132 0.16 2.94 -19.67
CA GLY A 132 1.45 3.63 -19.68
C GLY A 132 1.70 4.54 -18.48
N GLY A 133 0.74 4.66 -17.56
CA GLY A 133 0.92 5.44 -16.33
C GLY A 133 1.98 4.85 -15.41
N THR A 134 2.84 5.69 -14.85
CA THR A 134 3.98 5.31 -14.01
C THR A 134 3.91 6.01 -12.66
N ILE A 135 4.18 5.24 -11.61
CA ILE A 135 4.24 5.70 -10.22
C ILE A 135 5.44 5.09 -9.50
N GLN A 136 5.82 5.68 -8.37
CA GLN A 136 6.81 5.11 -7.47
C GLN A 136 6.19 4.91 -6.08
N LEU A 137 6.51 3.78 -5.45
CA LEU A 137 5.98 3.35 -4.16
C LEU A 137 7.09 2.82 -3.26
N TRP A 138 6.91 2.97 -1.94
CA TRP A 138 7.82 2.44 -0.95
C TRP A 138 7.19 2.38 0.44
N GLY A 139 7.61 1.44 1.27
CA GLY A 139 7.34 1.45 2.70
C GLY A 139 5.89 1.21 3.09
N ALA A 140 5.24 0.20 2.51
CA ALA A 140 3.86 -0.15 2.86
C ALA A 140 3.76 -0.70 4.29
N GLN A 141 2.75 -0.24 5.03
CA GLN A 141 2.52 -0.61 6.43
C GLN A 141 1.03 -0.69 6.71
N LEU A 142 0.61 -1.79 7.34
CA LEU A 142 -0.73 -1.97 7.89
C LEU A 142 -0.61 -2.25 9.38
N GLU A 143 -1.27 -1.44 10.20
CA GLU A 143 -1.21 -1.52 11.66
C GLU A 143 -2.62 -1.63 12.24
N GLN A 144 -2.77 -2.39 13.32
CA GLN A 144 -4.00 -2.45 14.11
C GLN A 144 -4.03 -1.27 15.09
N LEU A 145 -4.12 -0.06 14.54
CA LEU A 145 -4.18 1.22 15.24
C LEU A 145 -5.05 2.19 14.44
N SER A 146 -5.59 3.19 15.10
CA SER A 146 -6.36 4.27 14.46
C SER A 146 -5.49 5.39 13.86
N PHE A 147 -4.16 5.23 13.87
CA PHE A 147 -3.18 6.17 13.31
C PHE A 147 -1.95 5.43 12.84
N ALA A 148 -1.19 6.04 11.92
CA ALA A 148 0.08 5.49 11.46
C ALA A 148 1.21 5.86 12.42
N THR A 149 2.03 4.86 12.79
CA THR A 149 3.30 5.11 13.49
C THR A 149 4.43 5.31 12.50
N SER A 150 5.65 5.58 13.00
CA SER A 150 6.84 5.61 12.14
C SER A 150 7.00 4.29 11.40
N TYR A 151 7.55 4.36 10.21
CA TYR A 151 7.70 3.20 9.34
C TYR A 151 8.48 2.04 9.99
N ILE A 152 7.95 0.84 9.84
CA ILE A 152 8.52 -0.43 10.33
C ILE A 152 8.81 -1.31 9.12
N PRO A 153 10.08 -1.47 8.70
CA PRO A 153 10.42 -2.30 7.55
C PRO A 153 10.16 -3.79 7.84
N THR A 154 9.71 -4.51 6.81
CA THR A 154 9.49 -5.95 6.85
C THR A 154 10.08 -6.62 5.62
N ASN A 155 10.57 -7.85 5.79
CA ASN A 155 11.10 -8.66 4.69
C ASN A 155 10.85 -10.15 4.98
N GLY A 156 9.67 -10.63 4.60
CA GLY A 156 9.25 -12.03 4.70
C GLY A 156 8.40 -12.38 5.93
N SER A 157 8.34 -11.51 6.93
CA SER A 157 7.51 -11.72 8.13
C SER A 157 7.02 -10.40 8.70
N THR A 158 5.99 -10.45 9.55
CA THR A 158 5.55 -9.28 10.32
C THR A 158 6.63 -8.87 11.31
N VAL A 159 6.76 -7.57 11.55
CA VAL A 159 7.69 -7.01 12.54
C VAL A 159 6.93 -6.16 13.54
N THR A 160 7.20 -6.39 14.80
CA THR A 160 6.66 -5.62 15.92
C THR A 160 7.74 -4.74 16.52
N ARG A 161 7.45 -3.44 16.64
CA ARG A 161 8.28 -2.51 17.38
C ARG A 161 7.66 -2.26 18.75
N LEU A 162 8.45 -2.41 19.79
CA LEU A 162 8.06 -2.00 21.13
C LEU A 162 7.98 -0.47 21.19
N GLN A 163 7.07 0.04 21.98
CA GLN A 163 6.99 1.46 22.25
C GLN A 163 8.27 1.88 23.00
N ASP A 164 8.86 2.97 22.57
CA ASP A 164 10.02 3.53 23.29
C ASP A 164 9.64 3.78 24.74
N ALA A 165 10.47 3.35 25.65
CA ALA A 165 10.29 3.65 27.05
C ALA A 165 10.44 5.16 27.26
N ALA A 166 9.42 5.78 27.82
CA ALA A 166 9.46 7.21 28.11
C ALA A 166 10.46 7.50 29.23
#